data_8964d4e67b06cf76f235fb7769740c90
#
_entry.id   8964d4e67b06cf76f235fb7769740c90
#
_cell.length_a   1.000
_cell.length_b   1.000
_cell.length_c   1.000
_cell.angle_alpha   90.00
_cell.angle_beta   90.00
_cell.angle_gamma   90.00
#
_symmetry.space_group_name_H-M   'P 1'
#
loop_
_entity.id
_entity.type
_entity.pdbx_description
1 polymer ?
#
loop_
_entity_poly.entity_id
_entity_poly.type
_entity_poly.pdbx_seq_one_letter_code
_entity_poly.pdbx_strand_id
1 'polypeptide(L)'
;DVVAHAMKDWAIEHGATHFTHWFQPLTGVTAEKHDSFISAPVDGKVIMEFSGKELIKGEPDASSFPSGGLRATFEARGYTVWDCTSPAFLKEDAIGVTLCIPTSFCSYKGEALDKKTPLLRSMQAVNEQALRILRLFGNTTAKRVVPSVGPEQEYFIVDRAKYLQRKDLIYTGRTLVGAMPPK
;
A
#
# COMPACT_ATOMS: atom_id res chain seq x y z
N ASP A 1 7.62 18.93 3.34
CA ASP A 1 8.73 19.14 2.40
C ASP A 1 10.07 18.57 2.92
N VAL A 2 10.50 18.88 4.15
CA VAL A 2 11.80 18.42 4.69
C VAL A 2 11.97 16.91 4.57
N VAL A 3 10.96 16.11 4.96
CA VAL A 3 11.01 14.65 4.86
C VAL A 3 11.01 14.18 3.40
N ALA A 4 10.23 14.83 2.54
CA ALA A 4 10.21 14.50 1.12
C ALA A 4 11.58 14.74 0.47
N HIS A 5 12.21 15.87 0.73
CA HIS A 5 13.55 16.15 0.24
C HIS A 5 14.57 15.13 0.75
N ALA A 6 14.53 14.78 2.04
CA ALA A 6 15.43 13.78 2.61
C ALA A 6 15.22 12.39 1.98
N MET A 7 13.98 11.98 1.73
CA MET A 7 13.67 10.74 1.01
C MET A 7 14.23 10.75 -0.41
N LYS A 8 14.04 11.85 -1.14
CA LYS A 8 14.57 12.00 -2.49
C LYS A 8 16.10 11.92 -2.51
N ASP A 9 16.76 12.72 -1.68
CA ASP A 9 18.22 12.78 -1.64
C ASP A 9 18.81 11.41 -1.29
N TRP A 10 18.26 10.75 -0.27
CA TRP A 10 18.65 9.38 0.08
C TRP A 10 18.43 8.38 -1.06
N ALA A 11 17.28 8.45 -1.74
CA ALA A 11 16.98 7.54 -2.84
C ALA A 11 17.91 7.75 -4.04
N ILE A 12 18.20 9.01 -4.39
CA ILE A 12 19.11 9.37 -5.49
C ILE A 12 20.55 8.94 -5.19
N GLU A 13 21.03 9.12 -3.96
CA GLU A 13 22.35 8.65 -3.51
C GLU A 13 22.49 7.12 -3.67
N HIS A 14 21.37 6.38 -3.63
CA HIS A 14 21.33 4.93 -3.86
C HIS A 14 20.93 4.54 -5.29
N GLY A 15 20.98 5.48 -6.23
CA GLY A 15 20.75 5.24 -7.65
C GLY A 15 19.30 5.22 -8.11
N ALA A 16 18.36 5.62 -7.27
CA ALA A 16 16.96 5.70 -7.68
C ALA A 16 16.72 6.84 -8.67
N THR A 17 15.99 6.56 -9.73
CA THR A 17 15.56 7.52 -10.75
C THR A 17 14.06 7.78 -10.72
N HIS A 18 13.32 6.87 -10.11
CA HIS A 18 11.87 6.87 -10.04
C HIS A 18 11.40 6.64 -8.61
N PHE A 19 10.15 7.01 -8.35
CA PHE A 19 9.45 6.67 -7.12
C PHE A 19 8.08 6.09 -7.45
N THR A 20 7.50 5.36 -6.50
CA THR A 20 6.16 4.82 -6.63
C THR A 20 5.39 4.94 -5.32
N HIS A 21 4.12 5.28 -5.41
CA HIS A 21 3.18 5.10 -4.32
C HIS A 21 2.73 3.63 -4.34
N TRP A 22 3.06 2.91 -3.29
CA TRP A 22 2.81 1.49 -3.17
C TRP A 22 1.68 1.24 -2.17
N PHE A 23 0.57 0.67 -2.62
CA PHE A 23 -0.62 0.46 -1.81
C PHE A 23 -1.43 -0.75 -2.28
N GLN A 24 -2.37 -1.22 -1.45
CA GLN A 24 -3.23 -2.35 -1.75
C GLN A 24 -4.69 -1.92 -1.71
N PRO A 25 -5.28 -1.55 -2.85
CA PRO A 25 -6.69 -1.21 -2.95
C PRO A 25 -7.57 -2.44 -2.66
N LEU A 26 -8.87 -2.19 -2.41
CA LEU A 26 -9.84 -3.26 -2.12
C LEU A 26 -10.01 -4.29 -3.24
N THR A 27 -9.49 -4.03 -4.43
CA THR A 27 -9.42 -4.99 -5.54
C THR A 27 -8.54 -6.21 -5.23
N GLY A 28 -7.72 -6.15 -4.17
CA GLY A 28 -6.86 -7.24 -3.73
C GLY A 28 -5.54 -7.37 -4.48
N VAL A 29 -5.30 -6.53 -5.48
CA VAL A 29 -4.04 -6.48 -6.23
C VAL A 29 -3.24 -5.28 -5.78
N THR A 30 -1.94 -5.46 -5.54
CA THR A 30 -1.02 -4.35 -5.25
C THR A 30 -1.02 -3.36 -6.41
N ALA A 31 -1.20 -2.09 -6.11
CA ALA A 31 -1.13 -1.01 -7.06
C ALA A 31 0.15 -0.21 -6.84
N GLU A 32 0.77 0.18 -7.93
CA GLU A 32 1.97 0.99 -7.96
C GLU A 32 1.75 2.17 -8.90
N LYS A 33 2.05 3.37 -8.43
CA LYS A 33 2.02 4.59 -9.22
C LYS A 33 3.45 5.06 -9.41
N HIS A 34 4.01 4.71 -10.54
CA HIS A 34 5.36 5.10 -10.88
C HIS A 34 5.41 6.53 -11.43
N ASP A 35 6.39 7.27 -10.96
CA ASP A 35 6.73 8.58 -11.49
C ASP A 35 8.26 8.78 -11.44
N SER A 36 8.75 9.75 -12.19
CA SER A 36 10.17 10.07 -12.23
C SER A 36 10.47 11.25 -11.31
N PHE A 37 11.66 11.23 -10.71
CA PHE A 37 12.19 12.44 -10.05
C PHE A 37 12.56 13.55 -11.04
N ILE A 38 12.66 13.23 -12.33
CA ILE A 38 13.09 14.18 -13.35
C ILE A 38 11.89 14.99 -13.83
N SER A 39 11.94 16.29 -13.61
CA SER A 39 11.00 17.25 -14.18
C SER A 39 11.39 17.64 -15.62
N ALA A 40 10.40 18.13 -16.38
CA ALA A 40 10.64 18.67 -17.72
C ALA A 40 11.75 19.73 -17.68
N PRO A 41 12.68 19.73 -18.67
CA PRO A 41 13.77 20.70 -18.70
C PRO A 41 13.25 22.12 -18.76
N VAL A 42 13.76 22.98 -17.87
CA VAL A 42 13.55 24.42 -17.89
C VAL A 42 14.92 25.06 -18.13
N ASP A 43 15.00 25.93 -19.13
CA ASP A 43 16.24 26.60 -19.52
C ASP A 43 17.42 25.63 -19.76
N GLY A 44 17.13 24.47 -20.35
CA GLY A 44 18.13 23.44 -20.67
C GLY A 44 18.69 22.69 -19.44
N LYS A 45 18.10 22.87 -18.26
CA LYS A 45 18.48 22.14 -17.04
C LYS A 45 17.41 21.15 -16.66
N VAL A 46 17.84 19.95 -16.33
CA VAL A 46 16.98 18.92 -15.74
C VAL A 46 16.95 19.11 -14.23
N ILE A 47 15.75 19.17 -13.66
CA ILE A 47 15.54 19.37 -12.22
C ILE A 47 15.02 18.08 -11.65
N MET A 48 15.62 17.63 -10.53
CA MET A 48 15.13 16.51 -9.75
C MET A 48 14.21 17.05 -8.66
N GLU A 49 12.91 16.80 -8.82
CA GLU A 49 11.89 17.31 -7.89
C GLU A 49 11.19 16.16 -7.15
N PHE A 50 10.97 16.36 -5.87
CA PHE A 50 10.08 15.56 -5.04
C PHE A 50 9.70 16.41 -3.82
N SER A 51 8.46 16.81 -3.74
CA SER A 51 7.96 17.67 -2.67
C SER A 51 6.98 16.93 -1.75
N GLY A 52 6.59 17.57 -0.66
CA GLY A 52 5.58 17.03 0.25
C GLY A 52 4.21 16.79 -0.42
N LYS A 53 3.94 17.39 -1.57
CA LYS A 53 2.73 17.13 -2.37
C LYS A 53 2.70 15.71 -2.91
N GLU A 54 3.86 15.13 -3.18
CA GLU A 54 3.97 13.75 -3.65
C GLU A 54 3.68 12.72 -2.55
N LEU A 55 3.76 13.11 -1.28
CA LEU A 55 3.39 12.27 -0.15
C LEU A 55 1.88 12.19 0.09
N ILE A 56 1.12 13.11 -0.50
CA ILE A 56 -0.35 13.12 -0.45
C ILE A 56 -0.84 13.46 -1.85
N LYS A 57 -1.35 12.46 -2.57
CA LYS A 57 -1.77 12.63 -3.96
C LYS A 57 -3.25 12.29 -4.13
N GLY A 58 -4.01 13.22 -4.68
CA GLY A 58 -5.39 13.00 -5.06
C GLY A 58 -5.50 12.14 -6.32
N GLU A 59 -6.48 11.25 -6.37
CA GLU A 59 -6.76 10.38 -7.51
C GLU A 59 -8.12 10.70 -8.09
N PRO A 60 -8.19 11.40 -9.23
CA PRO A 60 -9.44 11.69 -9.89
C PRO A 60 -10.02 10.49 -10.67
N ASP A 61 -9.20 9.52 -11.03
CA ASP A 61 -9.60 8.36 -11.82
C ASP A 61 -8.91 7.05 -11.40
N ALA A 62 -9.33 5.95 -12.02
CA ALA A 62 -8.83 4.61 -11.76
C ALA A 62 -7.77 4.14 -12.76
N SER A 63 -7.18 5.03 -13.55
CA SER A 63 -6.25 4.65 -14.62
C SER A 63 -5.02 3.89 -14.13
N SER A 64 -4.64 4.09 -12.86
CA SER A 64 -3.53 3.41 -12.22
C SER A 64 -3.88 2.04 -11.61
N PHE A 65 -5.13 1.60 -11.68
CA PHE A 65 -5.55 0.30 -11.14
C PHE A 65 -5.51 -0.78 -12.23
N PRO A 66 -4.95 -1.97 -11.96
CA PRO A 66 -4.88 -3.05 -12.93
C PRO A 66 -6.24 -3.55 -13.40
N SER A 67 -7.29 -3.36 -12.61
CA SER A 67 -8.64 -3.88 -12.87
C SER A 67 -9.58 -2.94 -13.60
N GLY A 68 -9.23 -1.66 -13.82
CA GLY A 68 -9.89 -0.68 -14.71
C GLY A 68 -11.42 -0.66 -14.85
N GLY A 69 -12.18 -1.33 -13.99
CA GLY A 69 -13.63 -1.43 -14.08
C GLY A 69 -14.37 -0.25 -13.46
N LEU A 70 -15.66 -0.09 -13.80
CA LEU A 70 -16.54 0.97 -13.28
C LEU A 70 -16.53 1.07 -11.76
N ARG A 71 -16.51 -0.06 -11.07
CA ARG A 71 -16.43 -0.12 -9.61
C ARG A 71 -15.09 0.36 -9.09
N ALA A 72 -13.99 -0.07 -9.72
CA ALA A 72 -12.65 0.40 -9.39
C ALA A 72 -12.52 1.91 -9.61
N THR A 73 -13.15 2.48 -10.65
CA THR A 73 -13.20 3.92 -10.91
C THR A 73 -13.92 4.68 -9.79
N PHE A 74 -14.96 4.12 -9.24
CA PHE A 74 -15.70 4.72 -8.13
C PHE A 74 -14.91 4.65 -6.82
N GLU A 75 -14.26 3.53 -6.56
CA GLU A 75 -13.43 3.28 -5.38
C GLU A 75 -12.08 4.02 -5.45
N ALA A 76 -11.65 4.40 -6.66
CA ALA A 76 -10.35 5.05 -6.90
C ALA A 76 -10.35 6.57 -6.68
N ARG A 77 -11.50 7.18 -6.50
CA ARG A 77 -11.59 8.61 -6.20
C ARG A 77 -11.27 8.88 -4.74
N GLY A 78 -10.01 9.17 -4.47
CA GLY A 78 -9.55 9.40 -3.12
C GLY A 78 -8.13 9.95 -3.09
N TYR A 79 -7.50 9.74 -1.96
CA TYR A 79 -6.13 10.14 -1.72
C TYR A 79 -5.25 8.94 -1.43
N THR A 80 -4.07 8.91 -2.04
CA THR A 80 -2.94 8.16 -1.50
C THR A 80 -2.24 9.04 -0.47
N VAL A 81 -2.10 8.53 0.73
CA VAL A 81 -1.48 9.23 1.85
C VAL A 81 -0.30 8.42 2.35
N TRP A 82 0.86 9.04 2.45
CA TRP A 82 2.05 8.39 2.98
C TRP A 82 1.79 7.83 4.38
N ASP A 83 2.09 6.53 4.53
CA ASP A 83 2.09 5.88 5.82
C ASP A 83 3.46 6.06 6.49
N CYS A 84 3.55 7.05 7.36
CA CYS A 84 4.77 7.34 8.11
C CYS A 84 5.13 6.28 9.18
N THR A 85 4.31 5.26 9.37
CA THR A 85 4.60 4.14 10.29
C THR A 85 5.29 2.97 9.61
N SER A 86 5.30 2.96 8.28
CA SER A 86 6.00 1.97 7.46
C SER A 86 7.25 2.60 6.82
N PRO A 87 8.39 1.90 6.79
CA PRO A 87 9.59 2.43 6.15
C PRO A 87 9.41 2.51 4.64
N ALA A 88 9.84 3.62 4.04
CA ALA A 88 10.10 3.65 2.61
C ALA A 88 11.31 2.77 2.28
N PHE A 89 11.32 2.15 1.12
CA PHE A 89 12.37 1.23 0.72
C PHE A 89 12.72 1.36 -0.75
N LEU A 90 13.86 0.84 -1.14
CA LEU A 90 14.29 0.79 -2.53
C LEU A 90 14.01 -0.59 -3.11
N LYS A 91 13.41 -0.61 -4.29
CA LYS A 91 13.24 -1.80 -5.12
C LYS A 91 14.22 -1.71 -6.28
N GLU A 92 15.09 -2.70 -6.35
CA GLU A 92 16.07 -2.85 -7.41
C GLU A 92 15.61 -3.95 -8.36
N ASP A 93 15.54 -3.65 -9.65
CA ASP A 93 15.20 -4.62 -10.68
C ASP A 93 16.06 -4.39 -11.95
N ALA A 94 15.77 -5.15 -13.02
CA ALA A 94 16.53 -5.07 -14.26
C ALA A 94 16.43 -3.71 -14.98
N ILE A 95 15.47 -2.87 -14.61
CA ILE A 95 15.22 -1.57 -15.24
C ILE A 95 15.92 -0.46 -14.45
N GLY A 96 16.14 -0.64 -13.16
CA GLY A 96 16.79 0.34 -12.30
C GLY A 96 16.34 0.29 -10.84
N VAL A 97 16.55 1.38 -10.13
CA VAL A 97 16.20 1.53 -8.72
C VAL A 97 15.00 2.47 -8.57
N THR A 98 13.99 2.02 -7.84
CA THR A 98 12.76 2.79 -7.58
C THR A 98 12.57 2.97 -6.08
N LEU A 99 12.30 4.20 -5.64
CA LEU A 99 11.87 4.50 -4.29
C LEU A 99 10.40 4.06 -4.12
N CYS A 100 10.16 3.10 -3.26
CA CYS A 100 8.81 2.65 -2.89
C CYS A 100 8.34 3.35 -1.62
N ILE A 101 7.23 4.07 -1.71
CA ILE A 101 6.64 4.83 -0.62
C ILE A 101 5.36 4.12 -0.19
N PRO A 102 5.35 3.43 0.97
CA PRO A 102 4.13 2.82 1.48
C PRO A 102 3.06 3.87 1.72
N THR A 103 1.88 3.67 1.15
CA THR A 103 0.77 4.60 1.25
C THR A 103 -0.51 3.90 1.70
N SER A 104 -1.37 4.64 2.34
CA SER A 104 -2.76 4.29 2.58
C SER A 104 -3.63 4.95 1.53
N PHE A 105 -4.76 4.31 1.21
CA PHE A 105 -5.70 4.83 0.24
C PHE A 105 -7.07 5.03 0.89
N CYS A 106 -7.58 6.25 0.80
CA CYS A 106 -8.85 6.63 1.42
C CYS A 106 -9.66 7.57 0.52
N SER A 107 -10.98 7.59 0.71
CA SER A 107 -11.86 8.52 0.02
C SER A 107 -11.64 9.97 0.50
N TYR A 108 -12.22 10.93 -0.22
CA TYR A 108 -12.23 12.34 0.19
C TYR A 108 -12.89 12.58 1.56
N LYS A 109 -13.74 11.66 2.01
CA LYS A 109 -14.38 11.69 3.32
C LYS A 109 -13.64 10.89 4.39
N GLY A 110 -12.51 10.29 4.05
CA GLY A 110 -11.69 9.48 4.96
C GLY A 110 -12.14 8.03 5.12
N GLU A 111 -13.02 7.54 4.24
CA GLU A 111 -13.39 6.13 4.20
C GLU A 111 -12.23 5.29 3.66
N ALA A 112 -12.01 4.12 4.24
CA ALA A 112 -10.96 3.22 3.79
C ALA A 112 -11.28 2.64 2.41
N LEU A 113 -10.37 2.81 1.46
CA LEU A 113 -10.44 2.23 0.11
C LEU A 113 -9.35 1.16 -0.10
N ASP A 114 -8.63 0.80 0.96
CA ASP A 114 -7.63 -0.25 1.00
C ASP A 114 -7.77 -1.11 2.26
N LYS A 115 -6.95 -2.14 2.35
CA LYS A 115 -6.87 -3.01 3.53
C LYS A 115 -5.98 -2.44 4.62
N LYS A 116 -5.05 -1.57 4.29
CA LYS A 116 -4.05 -1.01 5.19
C LYS A 116 -4.66 0.02 6.16
N THR A 117 -5.56 0.86 5.70
CA THR A 117 -6.20 1.87 6.55
C THR A 117 -6.94 1.26 7.75
N PRO A 118 -7.79 0.22 7.61
CA PRO A 118 -8.39 -0.46 8.76
C PRO A 118 -7.34 -1.09 9.68
N LEU A 119 -6.29 -1.68 9.13
CA LEU A 119 -5.20 -2.26 9.91
C LEU A 119 -4.52 -1.19 10.78
N LEU A 120 -4.12 -0.07 10.20
CA LEU A 120 -3.46 1.01 10.93
C LEU A 120 -4.37 1.60 12.02
N ARG A 121 -5.65 1.77 11.74
CA ARG A 121 -6.64 2.22 12.72
C ARG A 121 -6.81 1.23 13.87
N SER A 122 -6.84 -0.07 13.59
CA SER A 122 -6.93 -1.11 14.62
C SER A 122 -5.66 -1.15 15.49
N MET A 123 -4.49 -1.00 14.88
CA MET A 123 -3.22 -0.91 15.61
C MET A 123 -3.18 0.30 16.55
N GLN A 124 -3.69 1.43 16.11
CA GLN A 124 -3.80 2.62 16.96
C GLN A 124 -4.74 2.38 18.14
N ALA A 125 -5.92 1.81 17.88
CA ALA A 125 -6.88 1.49 18.95
C ALA A 125 -6.29 0.53 19.98
N VAL A 126 -5.58 -0.52 19.53
CA VAL A 126 -4.86 -1.44 20.43
C VAL A 126 -3.80 -0.71 21.25
N ASN A 127 -3.00 0.15 20.60
CA ASN A 127 -1.98 0.95 21.29
C ASN A 127 -2.58 1.77 22.44
N GLU A 128 -3.67 2.48 22.18
CA GLU A 128 -4.33 3.33 23.19
C GLU A 128 -4.82 2.53 24.39
N GLN A 129 -5.49 1.40 24.15
CA GLN A 129 -6.01 0.56 25.23
C GLN A 129 -4.89 -0.18 25.99
N ALA A 130 -3.88 -0.68 25.27
CA ALA A 130 -2.73 -1.34 25.90
C ALA A 130 -1.93 -0.38 26.80
N LEU A 131 -1.73 0.87 26.38
CA LEU A 131 -1.10 1.88 27.24
C LEU A 131 -1.90 2.17 28.51
N ARG A 132 -3.24 2.17 28.42
CA ARG A 132 -4.10 2.31 29.61
C ARG A 132 -3.89 1.17 30.58
N ILE A 133 -3.85 -0.08 30.09
CA ILE A 133 -3.61 -1.27 30.91
C ILE A 133 -2.21 -1.23 31.52
N LEU A 134 -1.18 -0.91 30.76
CA LEU A 134 0.19 -0.81 31.26
C LEU A 134 0.32 0.19 32.41
N ARG A 135 -0.38 1.32 32.33
CA ARG A 135 -0.40 2.31 33.43
C ARG A 135 -1.03 1.76 34.68
N LEU A 136 -2.09 0.94 34.61
CA LEU A 136 -2.69 0.27 35.75
C LEU A 136 -1.73 -0.72 36.41
N PHE A 137 -0.82 -1.32 35.66
CA PHE A 137 0.26 -2.17 36.20
C PHE A 137 1.52 -1.40 36.60
N GLY A 138 1.45 -0.07 36.67
CA GLY A 138 2.55 0.78 37.14
C GLY A 138 3.60 1.14 36.06
N ASN A 139 3.42 0.71 34.82
CA ASN A 139 4.32 1.12 33.75
C ASN A 139 3.94 2.50 33.23
N THR A 140 4.74 3.51 33.58
CA THR A 140 4.57 4.90 33.18
C THR A 140 5.56 5.34 32.09
N THR A 141 6.49 4.49 31.71
CA THR A 141 7.57 4.81 30.75
C THR A 141 7.26 4.46 29.32
N ALA A 142 6.41 3.44 29.09
CA ALA A 142 5.99 3.05 27.76
C ALA A 142 5.23 4.18 27.06
N LYS A 143 5.70 4.58 25.87
CA LYS A 143 5.10 5.64 25.04
C LYS A 143 4.23 5.08 23.92
N ARG A 144 4.48 3.84 23.51
CA ARG A 144 3.79 3.18 22.41
C ARG A 144 3.79 1.66 22.61
N VAL A 145 2.69 1.03 22.19
CA VAL A 145 2.56 -0.41 22.05
C VAL A 145 2.30 -0.71 20.58
N VAL A 146 3.11 -1.56 19.98
CA VAL A 146 2.98 -1.93 18.57
C VAL A 146 2.65 -3.41 18.50
N PRO A 147 1.45 -3.78 18.02
CA PRO A 147 1.15 -5.17 17.71
C PRO A 147 1.97 -5.61 16.49
N SER A 148 2.49 -6.82 16.54
CA SER A 148 3.14 -7.46 15.39
C SER A 148 2.19 -8.44 14.73
N VAL A 149 2.34 -8.63 13.43
CA VAL A 149 1.58 -9.60 12.64
C VAL A 149 2.54 -10.38 11.75
N GLY A 150 2.33 -11.69 11.67
CA GLY A 150 3.01 -12.56 10.73
C GLY A 150 2.04 -12.99 9.65
N PRO A 151 2.24 -12.62 8.38
CA PRO A 151 1.40 -13.10 7.29
C PRO A 151 1.67 -14.58 7.04
N GLU A 152 0.58 -15.34 6.80
CA GLU A 152 0.64 -16.74 6.42
C GLU A 152 -0.05 -16.94 5.07
N GLN A 153 0.43 -17.93 4.33
CA GLN A 153 -0.21 -18.38 3.09
C GLN A 153 -0.66 -19.82 3.28
N GLU A 154 -1.92 -20.07 2.97
CA GLU A 154 -2.49 -21.41 2.96
C GLU A 154 -2.90 -21.78 1.54
N TYR A 155 -2.45 -22.93 1.06
CA TYR A 155 -2.86 -23.46 -0.24
C TYR A 155 -2.97 -24.97 -0.23
N PHE A 156 -3.81 -25.43 -1.11
CA PHE A 156 -3.99 -26.85 -1.38
C PHE A 156 -3.39 -27.20 -2.74
N ILE A 157 -2.72 -28.34 -2.79
CA ILE A 157 -2.32 -28.93 -4.06
C ILE A 157 -3.52 -29.68 -4.61
N VAL A 158 -3.93 -29.35 -5.84
CA VAL A 158 -5.03 -29.99 -6.53
C VAL A 158 -4.59 -30.51 -7.90
N ASP A 159 -5.19 -31.62 -8.35
CA ASP A 159 -4.97 -32.13 -9.69
C ASP A 159 -5.42 -31.09 -10.75
N ARG A 160 -4.51 -30.73 -11.65
CA ARG A 160 -4.77 -29.69 -12.66
C ARG A 160 -5.89 -30.07 -13.62
N ALA A 161 -6.00 -31.35 -14.01
CA ALA A 161 -7.04 -31.78 -14.93
C ALA A 161 -8.42 -31.66 -14.29
N LYS A 162 -8.53 -31.97 -13.01
CA LYS A 162 -9.77 -31.81 -12.24
C LYS A 162 -10.08 -30.32 -12.00
N TYR A 163 -9.07 -29.49 -11.73
CA TYR A 163 -9.24 -28.05 -11.60
C TYR A 163 -9.82 -27.45 -12.88
N LEU A 164 -9.30 -27.83 -14.06
CA LEU A 164 -9.75 -27.32 -15.35
C LEU A 164 -11.18 -27.75 -15.74
N GLN A 165 -11.77 -28.73 -15.04
CA GLN A 165 -13.17 -29.11 -15.20
C GLN A 165 -14.12 -28.25 -14.34
N ARG A 166 -13.60 -27.50 -13.40
CA ARG A 166 -14.34 -26.65 -12.44
C ARG A 166 -14.38 -25.20 -12.91
N LYS A 167 -15.48 -24.84 -13.58
CA LYS A 167 -15.65 -23.46 -14.10
C LYS A 167 -15.68 -22.40 -12.99
N ASP A 168 -16.22 -22.72 -11.83
CA ASP A 168 -16.20 -21.83 -10.67
C ASP A 168 -14.77 -21.48 -10.23
N LEU A 169 -13.87 -22.46 -10.18
CA LEU A 169 -12.47 -22.24 -9.84
C LEU A 169 -11.73 -21.41 -10.90
N ILE A 170 -11.98 -21.72 -12.19
CA ILE A 170 -11.34 -21.03 -13.30
C ILE A 170 -11.75 -19.56 -13.37
N TYR A 171 -13.06 -19.28 -13.27
CA TYR A 171 -13.57 -17.93 -13.49
C TYR A 171 -13.52 -17.03 -12.25
N THR A 172 -13.60 -17.62 -11.05
CA THR A 172 -13.69 -16.82 -9.80
C THR A 172 -12.51 -17.04 -8.86
N GLY A 173 -11.63 -18.00 -9.12
CA GLY A 173 -10.52 -18.35 -8.22
C GLY A 173 -10.95 -18.95 -6.89
N ARG A 174 -12.23 -19.32 -6.75
CA ARG A 174 -12.80 -19.89 -5.52
C ARG A 174 -13.89 -20.90 -5.81
N THR A 175 -14.16 -21.76 -4.84
CA THR A 175 -15.29 -22.69 -4.89
C THR A 175 -16.60 -21.93 -4.70
N LEU A 176 -17.53 -22.05 -5.64
CA LEU A 176 -18.90 -21.54 -5.51
C LEU A 176 -19.89 -22.65 -5.10
N VAL A 177 -19.57 -23.89 -5.47
CA VAL A 177 -20.42 -25.06 -5.22
C VAL A 177 -19.57 -26.15 -4.57
N GLY A 178 -20.10 -26.78 -3.55
CA GLY A 178 -19.43 -27.87 -2.82
C GLY A 178 -19.48 -27.66 -1.30
N ALA A 179 -18.65 -28.40 -0.59
CA ALA A 179 -18.54 -28.28 0.86
C ALA A 179 -18.02 -26.91 1.26
N MET A 180 -18.60 -26.33 2.31
CA MET A 180 -18.04 -25.14 2.92
C MET A 180 -16.65 -25.46 3.48
N PRO A 181 -15.70 -24.50 3.41
CA PRO A 181 -14.41 -24.71 4.06
C PRO A 181 -14.61 -24.92 5.57
N PRO A 182 -13.75 -25.70 6.20
CA PRO A 182 -13.76 -25.81 7.66
C PRO A 182 -13.57 -24.43 8.29
N LYS A 183 -14.29 -24.21 9.38
CA LYS A 183 -14.15 -22.98 10.16
C LYS A 183 -12.90 -23.02 11.00
#